data_d272b465248d7e13073418497feb243f
#
_entry.id   d272b465248d7e13073418497feb243f
#
_cell.length_a   1.000
_cell.length_b   1.000
_cell.length_c   1.000
_cell.angle_alpha   90.00
_cell.angle_beta   90.00
_cell.angle_gamma   90.00
#
_symmetry.space_group_name_H-M   'P 1'
#
loop_
_entity.id
_entity.type
_entity.pdbx_description
1 polymer ?
#
loop_
_entity_poly.entity_id
_entity_poly.type
_entity_poly.pdbx_seq_one_letter_code
_entity_poly.pdbx_strand_id
1 'polypeptide(L)'
;MPVFGKEFAFLTHYERNLRGGSQPILAQASDGLLYVVKFNNNLQGANLPFNESIGSELYRACGLSCPSWKPLLVTEAFLDKNRDCWMQTPVGRLRPSSGLCFGSRFLGGDGIRLLEILPGTSFKRVRNYQSFWLAWLIDICAWHVDNRQAIFQEDANGGFDAFFIDHGHLFGGPNGELRRNFQASRYLDPRIYQSVSSQQLQSFQKIARCLDVDQLWQQIQTLPDDWKTASALDGFGQCLDRLSTSNLLQNIVDMMVEALRQANEREESKQRSERKLSFSVLCPGIQGAGLEHNFVENRAGYPACA
;
A
#
# COMPACT_ATOMS: atom_id res chain seq x y z
N MET A 1 15.13 31.08 18.09
CA MET A 1 16.24 30.81 17.16
C MET A 1 16.12 29.33 16.74
N PRO A 2 16.04 28.99 15.48
CA PRO A 2 16.01 27.60 15.07
C PRO A 2 17.34 26.94 15.42
N VAL A 3 17.29 25.79 16.06
CA VAL A 3 18.46 24.97 16.35
C VAL A 3 18.96 24.38 15.01
N PHE A 4 19.88 25.14 14.37
CA PHE A 4 20.59 24.65 13.18
C PHE A 4 21.65 23.64 13.62
N GLY A 5 21.37 22.34 13.46
CA GLY A 5 22.27 21.24 13.78
C GLY A 5 22.12 20.00 12.91
N LYS A 6 21.08 19.90 12.07
CA LYS A 6 20.94 18.83 11.07
C LYS A 6 20.98 19.44 9.68
N GLU A 7 22.06 19.20 8.92
CA GLU A 7 22.04 19.46 7.48
C GLU A 7 21.06 18.49 6.84
N PHE A 8 19.93 19.00 6.34
CA PHE A 8 19.02 18.22 5.53
C PHE A 8 19.58 18.06 4.12
N ALA A 9 19.46 16.86 3.55
CA ALA A 9 19.68 16.69 2.13
C ALA A 9 18.68 17.56 1.35
N PHE A 10 19.11 18.19 0.27
CA PHE A 10 18.30 19.07 -0.56
C PHE A 10 18.20 18.52 -1.99
N LEU A 11 17.13 18.90 -2.70
CA LEU A 11 16.94 18.47 -4.09
C LEU A 11 17.93 19.19 -5.02
N THR A 12 18.58 18.42 -5.89
CA THR A 12 19.59 18.91 -6.86
C THR A 12 19.12 18.82 -8.30
N HIS A 13 18.42 17.74 -8.63
CA HIS A 13 17.97 17.49 -10.00
C HIS A 13 16.52 16.94 -10.03
N TYR A 14 15.69 17.51 -10.90
CA TYR A 14 14.34 17.04 -11.18
C TYR A 14 14.37 16.07 -12.34
N GLU A 15 13.82 14.90 -12.17
CA GLU A 15 13.74 13.87 -13.20
C GLU A 15 12.40 13.94 -13.94
N ARG A 16 11.29 13.79 -13.21
CA ARG A 16 9.94 13.77 -13.79
C ARG A 16 8.83 13.83 -12.74
N ASN A 17 7.64 14.19 -13.17
CA ASN A 17 6.42 13.97 -12.40
C ASN A 17 6.05 12.47 -12.41
N LEU A 18 5.51 11.99 -11.29
CA LEU A 18 4.98 10.64 -11.16
C LEU A 18 3.45 10.71 -11.12
N ARG A 19 2.82 9.57 -11.41
CA ARG A 19 1.36 9.42 -11.30
C ARG A 19 0.96 9.22 -9.84
N GLY A 20 -0.30 9.55 -9.51
CA GLY A 20 -0.91 9.35 -8.19
C GLY A 20 -1.60 10.60 -7.69
N GLY A 21 -2.49 10.45 -6.70
CA GLY A 21 -3.28 11.56 -6.14
C GLY A 21 -2.44 12.63 -5.45
N SER A 22 -1.33 12.25 -4.82
CA SER A 22 -0.38 13.16 -4.20
C SER A 22 0.56 13.85 -5.20
N GLN A 23 0.50 13.49 -6.49
CA GLN A 23 1.29 14.07 -7.57
C GLN A 23 2.79 14.20 -7.21
N PRO A 24 3.46 13.11 -6.84
CA PRO A 24 4.84 13.19 -6.41
C PRO A 24 5.76 13.40 -7.61
N ILE A 25 6.99 13.81 -7.34
CA ILE A 25 8.06 13.86 -8.34
C ILE A 25 9.14 12.81 -8.05
N LEU A 26 9.86 12.40 -9.08
CA LEU A 26 11.15 11.75 -8.95
C LEU A 26 12.22 12.82 -9.05
N ALA A 27 13.12 12.87 -8.05
CA ALA A 27 14.20 13.85 -8.02
C ALA A 27 15.43 13.27 -7.33
N GLN A 28 16.63 13.75 -7.72
CA GLN A 28 17.88 13.45 -7.05
C GLN A 28 18.11 14.46 -5.94
N ALA A 29 18.65 13.99 -4.81
CA ALA A 29 19.06 14.84 -3.71
C ALA A 29 20.60 14.99 -3.65
N SER A 30 21.06 15.87 -2.76
CA SER A 30 22.50 16.20 -2.57
C SER A 30 23.36 15.02 -2.12
N ASP A 31 22.76 13.94 -1.65
CA ASP A 31 23.44 12.68 -1.34
C ASP A 31 23.62 11.76 -2.57
N GLY A 32 23.24 12.24 -3.76
CA GLY A 32 23.35 11.51 -5.02
C GLY A 32 22.25 10.46 -5.25
N LEU A 33 21.29 10.31 -4.32
CA LEU A 33 20.26 9.28 -4.37
C LEU A 33 18.97 9.84 -4.97
N LEU A 34 18.18 8.95 -5.61
CA LEU A 34 16.85 9.27 -6.14
C LEU A 34 15.75 9.05 -5.09
N TYR A 35 14.81 9.97 -5.06
CA TYR A 35 13.66 9.96 -4.15
C TYR A 35 12.35 10.24 -4.87
N VAL A 36 11.30 9.58 -4.42
CA VAL A 36 9.91 9.96 -4.69
C VAL A 36 9.53 11.02 -3.65
N VAL A 37 9.33 12.26 -4.10
CA VAL A 37 9.12 13.42 -3.23
C VAL A 37 7.66 13.85 -3.27
N LYS A 38 7.05 13.98 -2.08
CA LYS A 38 5.71 14.53 -1.89
C LYS A 38 5.84 15.91 -1.21
N PHE A 39 5.34 16.96 -1.87
CA PHE A 39 5.49 18.33 -1.41
C PHE A 39 4.66 18.61 -0.15
N ASN A 40 5.15 19.57 0.66
CA ASN A 40 4.48 19.94 1.91
C ASN A 40 3.11 20.62 1.69
N ASN A 41 3.00 21.46 0.64
CA ASN A 41 1.70 22.03 0.21
C ASN A 41 0.88 21.08 -0.67
N ASN A 42 0.87 19.78 -0.33
CA ASN A 42 0.17 18.77 -1.10
C ASN A 42 -1.33 19.00 -1.13
N LEU A 43 -1.94 18.79 -2.32
CA LEU A 43 -3.37 19.01 -2.53
C LEU A 43 -4.26 18.02 -1.76
N GLN A 44 -3.72 16.88 -1.33
CA GLN A 44 -4.48 15.90 -0.55
C GLN A 44 -4.74 16.35 0.89
N GLY A 45 -3.81 17.08 1.52
CA GLY A 45 -3.99 17.60 2.87
C GLY A 45 -2.70 17.76 3.67
N ALA A 46 -2.81 18.47 4.79
CA ALA A 46 -1.68 18.88 5.61
C ALA A 46 -1.02 17.73 6.40
N ASN A 47 -1.77 16.65 6.70
CA ASN A 47 -1.24 15.52 7.46
C ASN A 47 -0.38 14.58 6.63
N LEU A 48 -0.33 14.77 5.31
CA LEU A 48 0.34 13.85 4.40
C LEU A 48 1.81 13.58 4.77
N PRO A 49 2.67 14.58 5.04
CA PRO A 49 4.07 14.31 5.38
C PRO A 49 4.23 13.53 6.69
N PHE A 50 3.41 13.83 7.70
CA PHE A 50 3.36 13.07 8.95
C PHE A 50 2.96 11.62 8.72
N ASN A 51 1.84 11.42 8.02
CA ASN A 51 1.28 10.09 7.76
C ASN A 51 2.25 9.21 6.97
N GLU A 52 2.90 9.76 5.95
CA GLU A 52 3.94 9.06 5.18
C GLU A 52 5.13 8.66 6.05
N SER A 53 5.59 9.58 6.87
CA SER A 53 6.78 9.36 7.71
C SER A 53 6.51 8.34 8.81
N ILE A 54 5.51 8.61 9.64
CA ILE A 54 5.19 7.75 10.80
C ILE A 54 4.53 6.45 10.36
N GLY A 55 3.76 6.46 9.27
CA GLY A 55 3.25 5.24 8.66
C GLY A 55 4.37 4.30 8.19
N SER A 56 5.42 4.85 7.56
CA SER A 56 6.60 4.08 7.18
C SER A 56 7.32 3.50 8.40
N GLU A 57 7.47 4.26 9.50
CA GLU A 57 8.10 3.77 10.73
C GLU A 57 7.23 2.71 11.44
N LEU A 58 5.92 2.90 11.51
CA LEU A 58 4.99 1.93 12.06
C LEU A 58 5.08 0.60 11.30
N TYR A 59 5.09 0.65 9.98
CA TYR A 59 5.24 -0.54 9.14
C TYR A 59 6.56 -1.25 9.38
N ARG A 60 7.68 -0.52 9.43
CA ARG A 60 9.00 -1.10 9.73
C ARG A 60 9.08 -1.69 11.12
N ALA A 61 8.51 -1.02 12.13
CA ALA A 61 8.43 -1.54 13.49
C ALA A 61 7.65 -2.87 13.56
N CYS A 62 6.71 -3.09 12.64
CA CYS A 62 6.00 -4.36 12.46
C CYS A 62 6.75 -5.37 11.58
N GLY A 63 7.96 -5.08 11.09
CA GLY A 63 8.73 -5.96 10.22
C GLY A 63 8.28 -5.96 8.76
N LEU A 64 7.50 -4.97 8.34
CA LEU A 64 7.06 -4.81 6.95
C LEU A 64 8.09 -4.03 6.13
N SER A 65 8.29 -4.45 4.88
CA SER A 65 9.23 -3.80 3.96
C SER A 65 8.65 -2.50 3.42
N CYS A 66 9.35 -1.38 3.69
CA CYS A 66 9.05 -0.06 3.15
C CYS A 66 10.34 0.58 2.62
N PRO A 67 10.29 1.42 1.58
CA PRO A 67 11.45 2.22 1.18
C PRO A 67 11.92 3.09 2.36
N SER A 68 13.21 3.31 2.50
CA SER A 68 13.71 4.29 3.47
C SER A 68 13.24 5.69 3.08
N TRP A 69 13.08 6.56 4.06
CA TRP A 69 12.61 7.93 3.83
C TRP A 69 13.45 8.93 4.65
N LYS A 70 13.38 10.19 4.27
CA LYS A 70 13.92 11.33 5.02
C LYS A 70 13.22 12.64 4.66
N PRO A 71 13.26 13.66 5.53
CA PRO A 71 12.94 15.01 5.11
C PRO A 71 13.96 15.50 4.08
N LEU A 72 13.49 16.10 3.01
CA LEU A 72 14.29 16.70 1.94
C LEU A 72 13.96 18.17 1.80
N LEU A 73 14.98 19.01 1.72
CA LEU A 73 14.79 20.44 1.50
C LEU A 73 14.56 20.73 0.01
N VAL A 74 13.43 21.34 -0.29
CA VAL A 74 13.11 21.93 -1.60
C VAL A 74 13.39 23.43 -1.51
N THR A 75 14.34 23.92 -2.30
CA THR A 75 14.71 25.35 -2.30
C THR A 75 13.96 26.10 -3.39
N GLU A 76 13.80 27.43 -3.22
CA GLU A 76 13.24 28.30 -4.28
C GLU A 76 14.09 28.20 -5.55
N ALA A 77 15.43 28.16 -5.43
CA ALA A 77 16.31 28.04 -6.56
C ALA A 77 16.11 26.73 -7.35
N PHE A 78 15.82 25.62 -6.66
CA PHE A 78 15.43 24.36 -7.30
C PHE A 78 14.13 24.52 -8.09
N LEU A 79 13.10 25.13 -7.50
CA LEU A 79 11.79 25.32 -8.15
C LEU A 79 11.88 26.31 -9.34
N ASP A 80 12.69 27.38 -9.24
CA ASP A 80 12.89 28.34 -10.32
C ASP A 80 13.60 27.71 -11.54
N LYS A 81 14.57 26.82 -11.28
CA LYS A 81 15.28 26.08 -12.31
C LYS A 81 14.41 25.03 -12.99
N ASN A 82 13.46 24.43 -12.27
CA ASN A 82 12.67 23.29 -12.73
C ASN A 82 11.18 23.65 -12.84
N ARG A 83 10.84 24.50 -13.83
CA ARG A 83 9.46 25.01 -14.04
C ARG A 83 8.44 23.92 -14.42
N ASP A 84 8.89 22.74 -14.84
CA ASP A 84 8.05 21.57 -15.07
C ASP A 84 7.67 20.82 -13.79
N CYS A 85 8.26 21.20 -12.66
CA CYS A 85 7.89 20.75 -11.33
C CYS A 85 6.65 21.51 -10.83
N TRP A 86 5.46 20.97 -11.07
CA TRP A 86 4.17 21.56 -10.68
C TRP A 86 3.16 20.48 -10.32
N MET A 87 2.10 20.88 -9.60
CA MET A 87 0.95 20.05 -9.30
C MET A 87 -0.27 20.51 -10.11
N GLN A 88 -1.05 19.57 -10.65
CA GLN A 88 -2.26 19.87 -11.41
C GLN A 88 -3.43 20.11 -10.46
N THR A 89 -4.14 21.21 -10.65
CA THR A 89 -5.40 21.51 -9.98
C THR A 89 -6.53 21.58 -11.00
N PRO A 90 -7.80 21.57 -10.58
CA PRO A 90 -8.94 21.78 -11.50
C PRO A 90 -8.89 23.12 -12.25
N VAL A 91 -8.23 24.14 -11.69
CA VAL A 91 -8.15 25.50 -12.25
C VAL A 91 -6.80 25.83 -12.88
N GLY A 92 -5.86 24.88 -12.92
CA GLY A 92 -4.55 25.09 -13.53
C GLY A 92 -3.41 24.43 -12.79
N ARG A 93 -2.20 24.91 -13.02
CA ARG A 93 -0.98 24.41 -12.41
C ARG A 93 -0.69 25.15 -11.10
N LEU A 94 -0.37 24.42 -10.05
CA LEU A 94 0.10 24.95 -8.78
C LEU A 94 1.59 24.70 -8.64
N ARG A 95 2.36 25.76 -8.36
CA ARG A 95 3.77 25.62 -8.01
C ARG A 95 3.89 25.00 -6.62
N PRO A 96 4.76 24.00 -6.43
CA PRO A 96 5.12 23.50 -5.11
C PRO A 96 5.72 24.61 -4.23
N SER A 97 5.54 24.52 -2.92
CA SER A 97 6.20 25.41 -1.97
C SER A 97 7.63 24.91 -1.68
N SER A 98 8.54 25.84 -1.45
CA SER A 98 9.83 25.53 -0.83
C SER A 98 9.65 25.11 0.63
N GLY A 99 10.64 24.41 1.18
CA GLY A 99 10.63 23.92 2.54
C GLY A 99 10.95 22.43 2.63
N LEU A 100 10.75 21.83 3.81
CA LEU A 100 10.98 20.40 4.03
C LEU A 100 9.80 19.60 3.47
N CYS A 101 10.11 18.60 2.67
CA CYS A 101 9.16 17.71 2.03
C CYS A 101 9.49 16.26 2.38
N PHE A 102 8.48 15.37 2.32
CA PHE A 102 8.70 13.93 2.48
C PHE A 102 9.40 13.37 1.25
N GLY A 103 10.50 12.64 1.44
CA GLY A 103 11.23 11.94 0.37
C GLY A 103 11.37 10.45 0.68
N SER A 104 10.71 9.60 -0.10
CA SER A 104 10.86 8.15 -0.05
C SER A 104 11.93 7.69 -1.04
N ARG A 105 12.88 6.86 -0.59
CA ARG A 105 13.94 6.33 -1.45
C ARG A 105 13.35 5.61 -2.66
N PHE A 106 13.76 6.01 -3.86
CA PHE A 106 13.38 5.29 -5.07
C PHE A 106 14.07 3.93 -5.12
N LEU A 107 13.30 2.86 -5.29
CA LEU A 107 13.78 1.47 -5.28
C LEU A 107 14.31 1.02 -6.64
N GLY A 108 14.08 1.79 -7.70
CA GLY A 108 14.58 1.51 -9.04
C GLY A 108 16.03 1.91 -9.23
N GLY A 109 16.61 1.45 -10.33
CA GLY A 109 17.98 1.72 -10.76
C GLY A 109 18.34 0.82 -11.93
N ASP A 110 19.61 0.85 -12.34
CA ASP A 110 20.09 0.03 -13.47
C ASP A 110 19.86 -1.46 -13.20
N GLY A 111 19.14 -2.11 -14.10
CA GLY A 111 18.84 -3.53 -14.04
C GLY A 111 17.76 -3.94 -13.02
N ILE A 112 17.20 -3.00 -12.25
CA ILE A 112 16.14 -3.27 -11.28
C ILE A 112 14.78 -3.06 -11.94
N ARG A 113 13.99 -4.13 -12.04
CA ARG A 113 12.61 -4.07 -12.52
C ARG A 113 11.64 -3.83 -11.37
N LEU A 114 10.90 -2.73 -11.46
CA LEU A 114 9.82 -2.40 -10.53
C LEU A 114 8.46 -2.52 -11.23
N LEU A 115 7.49 -3.10 -10.53
CA LEU A 115 6.12 -3.20 -10.98
C LEU A 115 5.19 -2.57 -9.92
N GLU A 116 4.35 -1.62 -10.35
CA GLU A 116 3.29 -1.04 -9.51
C GLU A 116 2.06 -1.97 -9.45
N ILE A 117 1.84 -2.72 -10.53
CA ILE A 117 0.76 -3.70 -10.64
C ILE A 117 1.38 -5.03 -11.02
N LEU A 118 1.10 -6.06 -10.22
CA LEU A 118 1.54 -7.41 -10.50
C LEU A 118 0.38 -8.22 -11.08
N PRO A 119 0.55 -8.91 -12.22
CA PRO A 119 -0.46 -9.83 -12.74
C PRO A 119 -0.80 -10.91 -11.69
N GLY A 120 -2.09 -11.21 -11.51
CA GLY A 120 -2.55 -12.14 -10.47
C GLY A 120 -1.93 -13.54 -10.56
N THR A 121 -1.54 -13.99 -11.76
CA THR A 121 -0.80 -15.24 -11.97
C THR A 121 0.60 -15.23 -11.34
N SER A 122 1.15 -14.04 -11.08
CA SER A 122 2.49 -13.86 -10.50
C SER A 122 2.47 -13.75 -8.97
N PHE A 123 1.30 -13.65 -8.32
CA PHE A 123 1.22 -13.53 -6.85
C PHE A 123 1.85 -14.71 -6.11
N LYS A 124 1.82 -15.92 -6.68
CA LYS A 124 2.51 -17.07 -6.12
C LYS A 124 4.04 -16.93 -6.04
N ARG A 125 4.60 -15.97 -6.77
CA ARG A 125 6.03 -15.66 -6.79
C ARG A 125 6.41 -14.52 -5.83
N VAL A 126 5.44 -13.92 -5.14
CA VAL A 126 5.69 -12.91 -4.10
C VAL A 126 6.16 -13.62 -2.83
N ARG A 127 7.41 -13.39 -2.43
CA ARG A 127 8.02 -14.09 -1.30
C ARG A 127 7.40 -13.69 0.04
N ASN A 128 7.13 -12.41 0.20
CA ASN A 128 6.57 -11.84 1.42
C ASN A 128 5.05 -11.59 1.32
N TYR A 129 4.30 -12.44 0.61
CA TYR A 129 2.85 -12.30 0.44
C TYR A 129 2.10 -12.25 1.78
N GLN A 130 2.60 -12.94 2.80
CA GLN A 130 2.00 -12.95 4.15
C GLN A 130 1.99 -11.57 4.79
N SER A 131 2.92 -10.69 4.42
CA SER A 131 3.00 -9.31 4.88
C SER A 131 1.75 -8.49 4.53
N PHE A 132 1.00 -8.87 3.48
CA PHE A 132 -0.25 -8.19 3.12
C PHE A 132 -1.34 -8.36 4.19
N TRP A 133 -1.38 -9.49 4.88
CA TRP A 133 -2.29 -9.71 6.00
C TRP A 133 -1.96 -8.81 7.19
N LEU A 134 -0.68 -8.73 7.55
CA LEU A 134 -0.24 -7.84 8.63
C LEU A 134 -0.43 -6.37 8.25
N ALA A 135 -0.10 -5.98 7.02
CA ALA A 135 -0.33 -4.64 6.50
C ALA A 135 -1.81 -4.25 6.60
N TRP A 136 -2.72 -5.13 6.19
CA TRP A 136 -4.16 -4.87 6.27
C TRP A 136 -4.65 -4.76 7.72
N LEU A 137 -4.16 -5.60 8.64
CA LEU A 137 -4.47 -5.47 10.07
C LEU A 137 -4.07 -4.09 10.62
N ILE A 138 -2.84 -3.64 10.30
CA ILE A 138 -2.34 -2.33 10.71
C ILE A 138 -3.18 -1.21 10.06
N ASP A 139 -3.49 -1.31 8.79
CA ASP A 139 -4.28 -0.32 8.06
C ASP A 139 -5.67 -0.13 8.67
N ILE A 140 -6.34 -1.22 9.06
CA ILE A 140 -7.62 -1.13 9.77
C ILE A 140 -7.45 -0.44 11.12
N CYS A 141 -6.39 -0.77 11.88
CA CYS A 141 -6.12 -0.13 13.16
C CYS A 141 -5.77 1.35 13.00
N ALA A 142 -5.03 1.70 11.96
CA ALA A 142 -4.58 3.05 11.67
C ALA A 142 -5.58 3.88 10.84
N TRP A 143 -6.82 3.43 10.67
CA TRP A 143 -7.85 4.14 9.90
C TRP A 143 -7.37 4.53 8.50
N HIS A 144 -6.73 3.61 7.78
CA HIS A 144 -6.32 3.84 6.40
C HIS A 144 -7.56 3.98 5.50
N VAL A 145 -7.69 5.12 4.82
CA VAL A 145 -8.91 5.49 4.09
C VAL A 145 -8.85 5.25 2.59
N ASP A 146 -7.75 4.67 2.10
CA ASP A 146 -7.53 4.33 0.68
C ASP A 146 -7.05 2.88 0.53
N ASN A 147 -6.95 2.38 -0.70
CA ASN A 147 -6.41 1.05 -0.98
C ASN A 147 -4.91 0.99 -0.65
N ARG A 148 -4.48 -0.12 -0.02
CA ARG A 148 -3.06 -0.36 0.21
C ARG A 148 -2.31 -0.48 -1.11
N GLN A 149 -1.22 0.26 -1.26
CA GLN A 149 -0.33 0.22 -2.41
C GLN A 149 0.98 -0.48 -2.05
N ALA A 150 1.53 -1.20 -3.02
CA ALA A 150 2.84 -1.83 -2.92
C ALA A 150 3.56 -1.75 -4.28
N ILE A 151 4.88 -1.66 -4.23
CA ILE A 151 5.76 -1.84 -5.39
C ILE A 151 6.43 -3.21 -5.28
N PHE A 152 6.45 -3.94 -6.38
CA PHE A 152 7.08 -5.24 -6.46
C PHE A 152 8.43 -5.11 -7.17
N GLN A 153 9.49 -5.49 -6.48
CA GLN A 153 10.83 -5.55 -7.02
C GLN A 153 11.11 -6.98 -7.47
N GLU A 154 11.42 -7.15 -8.76
CA GLU A 154 11.77 -8.46 -9.32
C GLU A 154 13.23 -8.79 -9.02
N ASP A 155 13.49 -10.01 -8.56
CA ASP A 155 14.84 -10.53 -8.39
C ASP A 155 15.35 -11.25 -9.65
N ALA A 156 16.63 -11.65 -9.63
CA ALA A 156 17.27 -12.35 -10.74
C ALA A 156 16.62 -13.72 -11.07
N ASN A 157 15.87 -14.31 -10.14
CA ASN A 157 15.19 -15.61 -10.31
C ASN A 157 13.72 -15.44 -10.70
N GLY A 158 13.27 -14.20 -10.92
CA GLY A 158 11.90 -13.88 -11.28
C GLY A 158 10.92 -13.95 -10.09
N GLY A 159 11.40 -14.00 -8.85
CA GLY A 159 10.62 -13.80 -7.63
C GLY A 159 10.37 -12.31 -7.39
N PHE A 160 9.42 -11.99 -6.52
CA PHE A 160 9.09 -10.61 -6.18
C PHE A 160 9.15 -10.37 -4.69
N ASP A 161 9.73 -9.24 -4.30
CA ASP A 161 9.56 -8.66 -2.96
C ASP A 161 8.62 -7.46 -3.05
N ALA A 162 7.60 -7.45 -2.21
CA ALA A 162 6.68 -6.33 -2.09
C ALA A 162 7.21 -5.32 -1.07
N PHE A 163 7.22 -4.05 -1.46
CA PHE A 163 7.50 -2.90 -0.60
C PHE A 163 6.25 -2.05 -0.49
N PHE A 164 5.77 -1.84 0.73
CA PHE A 164 4.59 -1.04 0.98
C PHE A 164 4.92 0.45 0.87
N ILE A 165 4.05 1.18 0.18
CA ILE A 165 4.18 2.62 -0.10
C ILE A 165 2.84 3.32 0.13
N ASP A 166 2.83 4.64 0.01
CA ASP A 166 1.64 5.49 0.08
C ASP A 166 0.91 5.39 1.42
N HIS A 167 1.62 5.78 2.48
CA HIS A 167 1.11 5.81 3.84
C HIS A 167 0.33 7.09 4.16
N GLY A 168 0.23 8.04 3.23
CA GLY A 168 -0.40 9.34 3.42
C GLY A 168 -1.87 9.29 3.85
N HIS A 169 -2.52 8.15 3.62
CA HIS A 169 -3.93 7.92 3.98
C HIS A 169 -4.13 7.18 5.31
N LEU A 170 -3.06 6.94 6.08
CA LEU A 170 -3.16 6.44 7.46
C LEU A 170 -3.69 7.52 8.43
N PHE A 171 -3.99 7.13 9.65
CA PHE A 171 -4.39 7.98 10.77
C PHE A 171 -5.58 8.89 10.48
N GLY A 172 -6.54 8.38 9.72
CA GLY A 172 -7.73 9.13 9.28
C GLY A 172 -7.53 9.93 8.00
N GLY A 173 -6.42 9.68 7.28
CA GLY A 173 -6.12 10.31 6.00
C GLY A 173 -5.47 11.69 6.10
N PRO A 174 -5.17 12.30 4.96
CA PRO A 174 -4.37 13.52 4.89
C PRO A 174 -5.07 14.76 5.48
N ASN A 175 -6.38 14.69 5.75
CA ASN A 175 -7.16 15.74 6.39
C ASN A 175 -7.66 15.34 7.79
N GLY A 176 -7.33 14.17 8.32
CA GLY A 176 -7.78 13.70 9.63
C GLY A 176 -9.26 13.31 9.67
N GLU A 177 -9.87 13.00 8.54
CA GLU A 177 -11.26 12.55 8.46
C GLU A 177 -11.35 11.05 8.77
N LEU A 178 -11.82 10.68 9.95
CA LEU A 178 -12.01 9.30 10.37
C LEU A 178 -13.15 8.64 9.57
N ARG A 179 -12.83 8.05 8.43
CA ARG A 179 -13.78 7.28 7.61
C ARG A 179 -13.70 5.80 7.96
N ARG A 180 -14.80 5.21 8.41
CA ARG A 180 -14.89 3.81 8.83
C ARG A 180 -15.17 2.88 7.64
N ASN A 181 -14.27 2.80 6.67
CA ASN A 181 -14.39 1.81 5.58
C ASN A 181 -13.28 0.77 5.66
N PHE A 182 -13.48 -0.27 6.45
CA PHE A 182 -12.51 -1.35 6.68
C PHE A 182 -12.12 -2.14 5.41
N GLN A 183 -12.96 -2.16 4.40
CA GLN A 183 -12.67 -2.89 3.15
C GLN A 183 -11.81 -2.08 2.18
N ALA A 184 -11.83 -0.76 2.28
CA ALA A 184 -11.07 0.12 1.40
C ALA A 184 -9.55 -0.02 1.60
N SER A 185 -9.10 -0.32 2.82
CA SER A 185 -7.67 -0.36 3.17
C SER A 185 -6.90 -1.61 2.72
N ARG A 186 -7.57 -2.60 2.10
CA ARG A 186 -6.86 -3.78 1.58
C ARG A 186 -6.15 -3.49 0.26
N TYR A 187 -5.18 -4.35 -0.11
CA TYR A 187 -4.64 -4.35 -1.46
C TYR A 187 -5.74 -4.67 -2.48
N LEU A 188 -5.71 -3.99 -3.64
CA LEU A 188 -6.80 -4.00 -4.61
C LEU A 188 -7.14 -5.42 -5.10
N ASP A 189 -6.15 -6.25 -5.39
CA ASP A 189 -6.36 -7.60 -5.87
C ASP A 189 -6.35 -8.60 -4.70
N PRO A 190 -7.53 -9.19 -4.34
CA PRO A 190 -7.64 -10.08 -3.19
C PRO A 190 -6.85 -11.39 -3.34
N ARG A 191 -6.43 -11.77 -4.54
CA ARG A 191 -5.66 -13.00 -4.78
C ARG A 191 -4.26 -12.97 -4.17
N ILE A 192 -3.75 -11.79 -3.76
CA ILE A 192 -2.51 -11.68 -3.01
C ILE A 192 -2.63 -12.30 -1.61
N TYR A 193 -3.84 -12.29 -1.03
CA TYR A 193 -4.14 -12.83 0.30
C TYR A 193 -4.27 -14.36 0.24
N GLN A 194 -3.13 -15.03 0.04
CA GLN A 194 -3.09 -16.49 0.05
C GLN A 194 -3.37 -17.01 1.47
N SER A 195 -3.71 -18.29 1.58
CA SER A 195 -4.04 -18.93 2.85
C SER A 195 -2.92 -18.75 3.88
N VAL A 196 -3.30 -18.33 5.07
CA VAL A 196 -2.43 -18.26 6.25
C VAL A 196 -3.02 -19.14 7.35
N SER A 197 -2.16 -19.73 8.17
CA SER A 197 -2.59 -20.54 9.31
C SER A 197 -3.09 -19.65 10.46
N SER A 198 -3.91 -20.22 11.33
CA SER A 198 -4.33 -19.53 12.56
C SER A 198 -3.14 -19.10 13.43
N GLN A 199 -2.06 -19.89 13.45
CA GLN A 199 -0.82 -19.54 14.15
C GLN A 199 -0.17 -18.29 13.56
N GLN A 200 -0.17 -18.13 12.23
CA GLN A 200 0.35 -16.93 11.57
C GLN A 200 -0.50 -15.70 11.90
N LEU A 201 -1.84 -15.81 11.88
CA LEU A 201 -2.72 -14.72 12.29
C LEU A 201 -2.49 -14.30 13.73
N GLN A 202 -2.29 -15.25 14.65
CA GLN A 202 -1.93 -14.96 16.04
C GLN A 202 -0.56 -14.28 16.15
N SER A 203 0.42 -14.67 15.32
CA SER A 203 1.73 -13.98 15.29
C SER A 203 1.63 -12.54 14.83
N PHE A 204 0.77 -12.23 13.85
CA PHE A 204 0.52 -10.85 13.41
C PHE A 204 -0.10 -10.00 14.52
N GLN A 205 -1.06 -10.53 15.25
CA GLN A 205 -1.62 -9.85 16.43
C GLN A 205 -0.55 -9.60 17.50
N LYS A 206 0.34 -10.57 17.72
CA LYS A 206 1.45 -10.40 18.67
C LYS A 206 2.40 -9.31 18.23
N ILE A 207 2.80 -9.28 16.95
CA ILE A 207 3.66 -8.23 16.39
C ILE A 207 3.03 -6.87 16.64
N ALA A 208 1.75 -6.69 16.27
CA ALA A 208 1.04 -5.43 16.43
C ALA A 208 0.97 -4.95 17.89
N ARG A 209 0.84 -5.87 18.87
CA ARG A 209 0.80 -5.54 20.30
C ARG A 209 2.16 -5.28 20.96
N CYS A 210 3.23 -5.84 20.37
CA CYS A 210 4.59 -5.73 20.93
C CYS A 210 5.39 -4.59 20.32
N LEU A 211 4.72 -3.58 19.72
CA LEU A 211 5.36 -2.41 19.17
C LEU A 211 6.09 -1.62 20.27
N ASP A 212 7.29 -1.15 19.94
CA ASP A 212 7.99 -0.16 20.76
C ASP A 212 7.38 1.22 20.51
N VAL A 213 6.38 1.54 21.33
CA VAL A 213 5.62 2.80 21.23
C VAL A 213 6.50 3.99 21.55
N ASP A 214 7.44 3.85 22.52
CA ASP A 214 8.35 4.93 22.90
C ASP A 214 9.28 5.28 21.74
N GLN A 215 9.78 4.28 21.00
CA GLN A 215 10.59 4.50 19.81
C GLN A 215 9.81 5.27 18.74
N LEU A 216 8.53 4.94 18.51
CA LEU A 216 7.70 5.67 17.55
C LEU A 216 7.47 7.13 17.97
N TRP A 217 7.21 7.38 19.27
CA TRP A 217 7.11 8.75 19.78
C TRP A 217 8.43 9.52 19.68
N GLN A 218 9.59 8.87 19.89
CA GLN A 218 10.88 9.49 19.66
C GLN A 218 11.08 9.87 18.19
N GLN A 219 10.64 9.04 17.24
CA GLN A 219 10.70 9.41 15.82
C GLN A 219 9.85 10.65 15.52
N ILE A 220 8.63 10.74 16.09
CA ILE A 220 7.78 11.92 15.94
C ILE A 220 8.48 13.20 16.41
N GLN A 221 9.25 13.15 17.53
CA GLN A 221 10.00 14.30 18.01
C GLN A 221 11.04 14.80 16.99
N THR A 222 11.55 13.93 16.12
CA THR A 222 12.53 14.30 15.10
C THR A 222 11.95 14.94 13.84
N LEU A 223 10.62 14.87 13.66
CA LEU A 223 9.95 15.44 12.50
C LEU A 223 9.94 16.97 12.54
N PRO A 224 9.86 17.64 11.38
CA PRO A 224 9.56 19.07 11.29
C PRO A 224 8.29 19.43 12.06
N ASP A 225 8.28 20.57 12.74
CA ASP A 225 7.13 20.96 13.58
C ASP A 225 5.86 21.18 12.77
N ASP A 226 5.97 21.70 11.57
CA ASP A 226 4.86 21.94 10.64
C ASP A 226 4.19 20.65 10.11
N TRP A 227 4.85 19.49 10.28
CA TRP A 227 4.25 18.19 9.95
C TRP A 227 3.39 17.63 11.08
N LYS A 228 3.62 18.06 12.31
CA LYS A 228 2.98 17.57 13.56
C LYS A 228 1.65 18.27 13.84
N THR A 229 0.67 18.10 12.95
CA THR A 229 -0.67 18.69 13.17
C THR A 229 -1.37 17.98 14.34
N ALA A 230 -2.28 18.68 15.02
CA ALA A 230 -3.06 18.10 16.11
C ALA A 230 -3.88 16.87 15.66
N SER A 231 -4.47 16.93 14.46
CA SER A 231 -5.26 15.83 13.90
C SER A 231 -4.41 14.60 13.54
N ALA A 232 -3.17 14.81 13.07
CA ALA A 232 -2.26 13.70 12.76
C ALA A 232 -1.78 13.01 14.03
N LEU A 233 -1.43 13.78 15.08
CA LEU A 233 -1.05 13.24 16.37
C LEU A 233 -2.20 12.48 17.06
N ASP A 234 -3.41 13.02 17.02
CA ASP A 234 -4.61 12.36 17.55
C ASP A 234 -4.90 11.04 16.81
N GLY A 235 -4.89 11.06 15.48
CA GLY A 235 -5.10 9.87 14.66
C GLY A 235 -4.06 8.78 14.92
N PHE A 236 -2.79 9.15 15.15
CA PHE A 236 -1.74 8.22 15.53
C PHE A 236 -1.97 7.65 16.93
N GLY A 237 -2.33 8.48 17.92
CA GLY A 237 -2.67 8.04 19.27
C GLY A 237 -3.81 7.01 19.25
N GLN A 238 -4.88 7.29 18.54
CA GLN A 238 -5.99 6.35 18.36
C GLN A 238 -5.56 5.03 17.68
N CYS A 239 -4.62 5.07 16.74
CA CYS A 239 -4.04 3.87 16.14
C CYS A 239 -3.34 3.00 17.20
N LEU A 240 -2.50 3.59 18.05
CA LEU A 240 -1.80 2.88 19.12
C LEU A 240 -2.76 2.24 20.12
N ASP A 241 -3.80 2.95 20.54
CA ASP A 241 -4.85 2.42 21.43
C ASP A 241 -5.52 1.18 20.83
N ARG A 242 -5.80 1.21 19.53
CA ARG A 242 -6.41 0.09 18.80
C ARG A 242 -5.46 -1.11 18.69
N LEU A 243 -4.18 -0.86 18.41
CA LEU A 243 -3.16 -1.92 18.32
C LEU A 243 -2.89 -2.59 19.68
N SER A 244 -3.07 -1.88 20.78
CA SER A 244 -2.93 -2.43 22.13
C SER A 244 -4.13 -3.27 22.61
N THR A 245 -5.31 -3.14 21.98
CA THR A 245 -6.57 -3.73 22.43
C THR A 245 -6.77 -5.15 21.85
N SER A 246 -6.48 -6.18 22.65
CA SER A 246 -6.47 -7.59 22.21
C SER A 246 -7.77 -8.07 21.59
N ASN A 247 -8.92 -7.78 22.22
CA ASN A 247 -10.22 -8.20 21.70
C ASN A 247 -10.56 -7.50 20.36
N LEU A 248 -10.15 -6.25 20.20
CA LEU A 248 -10.34 -5.52 18.95
C LEU A 248 -9.53 -6.15 17.83
N LEU A 249 -8.27 -6.49 18.08
CA LEU A 249 -7.42 -7.16 17.08
C LEU A 249 -8.01 -8.51 16.65
N GLN A 250 -8.56 -9.29 17.58
CA GLN A 250 -9.22 -10.55 17.22
C GLN A 250 -10.45 -10.30 16.33
N ASN A 251 -11.31 -9.38 16.71
CA ASN A 251 -12.49 -9.02 15.90
C ASN A 251 -12.10 -8.54 14.51
N ILE A 252 -11.01 -7.77 14.38
CA ILE A 252 -10.51 -7.30 13.10
C ILE A 252 -10.04 -8.49 12.24
N VAL A 253 -9.29 -9.42 12.80
CA VAL A 253 -8.83 -10.62 12.08
C VAL A 253 -10.02 -11.45 11.61
N ASP A 254 -11.03 -11.67 12.44
CA ASP A 254 -12.24 -12.40 12.07
C ASP A 254 -12.99 -11.71 10.92
N MET A 255 -13.10 -10.39 10.97
CA MET A 255 -13.67 -9.58 9.86
C MET A 255 -12.84 -9.70 8.57
N MET A 256 -11.51 -9.70 8.65
CA MET A 256 -10.63 -9.82 7.48
C MET A 256 -10.84 -11.18 6.80
N VAL A 257 -10.88 -12.26 7.57
CA VAL A 257 -11.10 -13.62 7.06
C VAL A 257 -12.47 -13.71 6.36
N GLU A 258 -13.52 -13.21 7.00
CA GLU A 258 -14.88 -13.23 6.43
C GLU A 258 -14.97 -12.37 5.16
N ALA A 259 -14.37 -11.18 5.15
CA ALA A 259 -14.37 -10.31 3.96
C ALA A 259 -13.68 -10.95 2.75
N LEU A 260 -12.60 -11.72 2.98
CA LEU A 260 -11.93 -12.47 1.90
C LEU A 260 -12.77 -13.65 1.42
N ARG A 261 -13.42 -14.38 2.34
CA ARG A 261 -14.34 -15.46 1.97
C ARG A 261 -15.43 -14.95 1.03
N GLN A 262 -16.09 -13.86 1.38
CA GLN A 262 -17.12 -13.23 0.56
C GLN A 262 -16.60 -12.72 -0.78
N ALA A 263 -15.37 -12.18 -0.81
CA ALA A 263 -14.77 -11.71 -2.05
C ALA A 263 -14.48 -12.86 -3.02
N ASN A 264 -13.97 -13.98 -2.51
CA ASN A 264 -13.69 -15.17 -3.31
C ASN A 264 -14.99 -15.80 -3.87
N GLU A 265 -16.04 -15.90 -3.06
CA GLU A 265 -17.36 -16.41 -3.50
C GLU A 265 -17.97 -15.55 -4.62
N ARG A 266 -17.85 -14.23 -4.53
CA ARG A 266 -18.31 -13.31 -5.59
C ARG A 266 -17.53 -13.50 -6.89
N GLU A 267 -16.21 -13.66 -6.81
CA GLU A 267 -15.37 -13.88 -7.98
C GLU A 267 -15.67 -15.21 -8.66
N GLU A 268 -15.83 -16.29 -7.88
CA GLU A 268 -16.24 -17.60 -8.42
C GLU A 268 -17.62 -17.53 -9.09
N SER A 269 -18.57 -16.83 -8.48
CA SER A 269 -19.92 -16.65 -9.04
C SER A 269 -19.87 -15.89 -10.37
N LYS A 270 -19.04 -14.84 -10.45
CA LYS A 270 -18.82 -14.07 -11.67
C LYS A 270 -18.23 -14.94 -12.78
N GLN A 271 -17.17 -15.70 -12.47
CA GLN A 271 -16.53 -16.60 -13.42
C GLN A 271 -17.48 -17.70 -13.92
N ARG A 272 -18.35 -18.25 -13.05
CA ARG A 272 -19.39 -19.21 -13.45
C ARG A 272 -20.42 -18.59 -14.39
N SER A 273 -20.80 -17.35 -14.15
CA SER A 273 -21.74 -16.60 -15.00
C SER A 273 -21.13 -16.30 -16.38
N GLU A 274 -19.87 -15.86 -16.42
CA GLU A 274 -19.15 -15.61 -17.67
C GLU A 274 -18.95 -16.89 -18.51
N ARG A 275 -18.62 -18.02 -17.86
CA ARG A 275 -18.55 -19.33 -18.53
C ARG A 275 -19.89 -19.76 -19.11
N LYS A 276 -21.01 -19.55 -18.39
CA LYS A 276 -22.36 -19.85 -18.90
C LYS A 276 -22.70 -18.99 -20.11
N LEU A 277 -22.36 -17.69 -20.07
CA LEU A 277 -22.58 -16.77 -21.20
C LEU A 277 -21.72 -17.16 -22.43
N SER A 278 -20.48 -17.52 -22.24
CA SER A 278 -19.61 -17.96 -23.34
C SER A 278 -20.09 -19.28 -23.95
N PHE A 279 -20.62 -20.19 -23.15
CA PHE A 279 -21.20 -21.45 -23.63
C PHE A 279 -22.49 -21.23 -24.44
N SER A 280 -23.36 -20.29 -24.02
CA SER A 280 -24.59 -19.96 -24.74
C SER A 280 -24.31 -19.22 -26.06
N VAL A 281 -23.24 -18.49 -26.17
CA VAL A 281 -22.80 -17.81 -27.41
C VAL A 281 -22.17 -18.80 -28.40
N LEU A 282 -21.48 -19.85 -27.93
CA LEU A 282 -20.86 -20.88 -28.76
C LEU A 282 -21.84 -21.98 -29.22
N CYS A 283 -22.98 -22.15 -28.55
CA CYS A 283 -24.01 -23.14 -28.88
C CYS A 283 -25.41 -22.54 -28.85
N PRO A 284 -25.81 -21.72 -29.85
CA PRO A 284 -27.15 -21.04 -29.84
C PRO A 284 -28.35 -21.97 -30.12
N GLY A 285 -28.21 -23.29 -30.03
CA GLY A 285 -29.27 -24.25 -30.40
C GLY A 285 -29.71 -25.22 -29.30
N ILE A 286 -29.19 -25.17 -28.07
CA ILE A 286 -29.57 -26.10 -27.00
C ILE A 286 -30.32 -25.36 -25.89
N GLN A 287 -31.50 -24.86 -26.20
CA GLN A 287 -32.52 -24.52 -25.20
C GLN A 287 -33.60 -25.59 -25.22
N GLY A 288 -33.70 -26.37 -24.17
CA GLY A 288 -34.86 -27.21 -23.87
C GLY A 288 -34.67 -28.69 -24.09
N ALA A 289 -33.94 -29.38 -23.25
CA ALA A 289 -34.22 -30.75 -22.86
C ALA A 289 -33.72 -30.96 -21.44
N GLY A 290 -34.64 -31.14 -20.52
CA GLY A 290 -34.33 -31.58 -19.17
C GLY A 290 -33.65 -32.94 -19.24
N LEU A 291 -32.44 -33.01 -18.73
CA LEU A 291 -31.70 -34.26 -18.47
C LEU A 291 -31.15 -34.21 -17.05
N GLU A 292 -32.02 -34.61 -16.12
CA GLU A 292 -31.56 -35.34 -14.96
C GLU A 292 -31.07 -36.70 -15.47
N HIS A 293 -29.76 -36.92 -15.51
CA HIS A 293 -29.22 -38.27 -15.60
C HIS A 293 -27.87 -38.38 -14.88
N ASN A 294 -27.91 -39.22 -13.88
CA ASN A 294 -26.85 -39.91 -13.16
C ASN A 294 -25.60 -40.18 -13.99
N PHE A 295 -24.48 -39.69 -13.57
CA PHE A 295 -23.18 -40.17 -14.01
C PHE A 295 -22.83 -41.42 -13.20
N VAL A 296 -23.00 -42.57 -13.84
CA VAL A 296 -22.37 -43.85 -13.42
C VAL A 296 -20.94 -43.89 -13.98
N GLU A 297 -19.97 -44.08 -13.10
CA GLU A 297 -18.61 -44.37 -13.48
C GLU A 297 -18.52 -45.62 -14.38
N ASN A 298 -17.97 -45.48 -15.58
CA ASN A 298 -17.51 -46.59 -16.36
C ASN A 298 -16.00 -46.45 -16.63
N ARG A 299 -15.23 -47.23 -15.87
CA ARG A 299 -13.85 -47.56 -16.22
C ARG A 299 -13.88 -48.58 -17.37
N ALA A 300 -13.34 -48.19 -18.50
CA ALA A 300 -12.95 -49.15 -19.52
C ALA A 300 -11.66 -48.69 -20.22
N GLY A 301 -10.68 -49.57 -20.23
CA GLY A 301 -9.29 -49.36 -20.64
C GLY A 301 -9.12 -49.10 -22.14
N TYR A 302 -8.03 -48.43 -22.46
CA TYR A 302 -7.51 -48.33 -23.83
C TYR A 302 -6.39 -49.37 -24.05
N PRO A 303 -6.41 -50.08 -25.19
CA PRO A 303 -5.28 -50.93 -25.59
C PRO A 303 -4.20 -50.09 -26.28
N ALA A 304 -2.95 -50.44 -26.03
CA ALA A 304 -1.80 -49.94 -26.75
C ALA A 304 -1.84 -50.46 -28.22
N CYS A 305 -1.50 -49.58 -29.15
CA CYS A 305 -1.02 -49.98 -30.49
C CYS A 305 0.15 -49.11 -30.92
N ALA A 306 1.21 -49.82 -31.20
CA ALA A 306 2.34 -49.65 -32.11
C ALA A 306 2.83 -48.23 -32.48
#